data_5b1f28ec390323a407186fdef29995b1
#
_entry.id   5b1f28ec390323a407186fdef29995b1
#
_cell.length_a   1.000
_cell.length_b   1.000
_cell.length_c   1.000
_cell.angle_alpha   90.00
_cell.angle_beta   90.00
_cell.angle_gamma   90.00
#
_symmetry.space_group_name_H-M   'P 1'
#
loop_
_entity.id
_entity.type
_entity.pdbx_description
1 polymer ?
#
loop_
_entity_poly.entity_id
_entity_poly.type
_entity_poly.pdbx_seq_one_letter_code
_entity_poly.pdbx_strand_id
1 'polypeptide(L)'
;MKKLVLLSMLFLPLTSLAQKQYYLPTAAPSEGDNERPMIEVYLPKEDIANGCAIVLCPGGAMRWLSWESDVVKMASFLNEHGIAAIGLRYHLNKSQMSQGMQMPSMVDVTHPEAFPQADANPMHHASGDSIIQLAAQDAKAAISMVREHADEWHIGKDKIGYLGFSAGGGVAIAATMSADDMQRPSFLCTNFGPSLMPVTVPDDAPPLLIMTRADHPNVAAGLVALFMEWKKAGANAELHIYGDGKGPYELMPQTGKTTTETWSGLLIQWLKAKGFIN
;
A
#
# COMPACT_ATOMS: atom_id res chain seq x y z
N MET A 1 10.17 -47.19 39.36
CA MET A 1 10.39 -47.12 37.90
C MET A 1 9.51 -45.97 37.37
N LYS A 2 10.12 -44.78 37.11
CA LYS A 2 9.42 -43.62 36.58
C LYS A 2 9.53 -43.66 35.04
N LYS A 3 8.38 -43.78 34.35
CA LYS A 3 8.33 -43.73 32.88
C LYS A 3 8.51 -42.26 32.43
N LEU A 4 9.59 -42.00 31.74
CA LEU A 4 9.85 -40.73 31.07
C LEU A 4 9.04 -40.72 29.75
N VAL A 5 8.03 -39.85 29.66
CA VAL A 5 7.29 -39.62 28.41
C VAL A 5 8.04 -38.56 27.65
N LEU A 6 8.72 -38.96 26.58
CA LEU A 6 9.38 -38.04 25.63
C LEU A 6 8.28 -37.45 24.74
N LEU A 7 7.97 -36.19 24.95
CA LEU A 7 7.09 -35.41 24.07
C LEU A 7 7.91 -34.94 22.87
N SER A 8 7.83 -35.62 21.73
CA SER A 8 8.43 -35.17 20.49
C SER A 8 7.65 -33.99 19.92
N MET A 9 8.16 -32.79 20.08
CA MET A 9 7.70 -31.63 19.30
C MET A 9 7.98 -31.89 17.82
N LEU A 10 6.95 -32.16 17.05
CA LEU A 10 7.01 -32.09 15.59
C LEU A 10 7.21 -30.61 15.21
N PHE A 11 8.43 -30.25 14.87
CA PHE A 11 8.69 -29.04 14.09
C PHE A 11 8.16 -29.31 12.68
N LEU A 12 6.94 -28.82 12.38
CA LEU A 12 6.52 -28.63 11.00
C LEU A 12 7.43 -27.57 10.38
N PRO A 13 8.13 -27.87 9.27
CA PRO A 13 8.85 -26.81 8.57
C PRO A 13 7.84 -25.78 8.12
N LEU A 14 8.03 -24.50 8.51
CA LEU A 14 7.40 -23.39 7.79
C LEU A 14 7.87 -23.55 6.34
N THR A 15 6.97 -24.01 5.48
CA THR A 15 7.19 -23.95 4.04
C THR A 15 7.22 -22.46 3.69
N SER A 16 8.41 -21.91 3.56
CA SER A 16 8.65 -20.64 2.91
C SER A 16 7.99 -20.74 1.54
N LEU A 17 6.87 -20.05 1.35
CA LEU A 17 6.29 -19.84 0.03
C LEU A 17 7.43 -19.31 -0.86
N ALA A 18 7.76 -20.02 -1.93
CA ALA A 18 8.85 -19.63 -2.82
C ALA A 18 8.53 -18.26 -3.40
N GLN A 19 9.18 -17.24 -2.88
CA GLN A 19 9.04 -15.87 -3.34
C GLN A 19 9.73 -15.76 -4.70
N LYS A 20 8.97 -15.46 -5.73
CA LYS A 20 9.52 -15.15 -7.05
C LYS A 20 9.74 -13.65 -7.16
N GLN A 21 10.93 -13.26 -7.58
CA GLN A 21 11.31 -11.85 -7.78
C GLN A 21 11.44 -11.55 -9.27
N TYR A 22 10.93 -10.39 -9.68
CA TYR A 22 10.98 -9.93 -11.07
C TYR A 22 11.42 -8.48 -11.10
N TYR A 23 12.50 -8.18 -11.82
CA TYR A 23 12.90 -6.80 -12.08
C TYR A 23 11.91 -6.13 -13.02
N LEU A 24 11.57 -4.88 -12.71
CA LEU A 24 10.69 -4.09 -13.56
C LEU A 24 11.44 -3.57 -14.80
N PRO A 25 10.76 -3.31 -15.92
CA PRO A 25 11.38 -2.73 -17.11
C PRO A 25 11.92 -1.32 -16.89
N THR A 26 11.50 -0.65 -15.82
CA THR A 26 12.01 0.65 -15.37
C THR A 26 13.37 0.57 -14.68
N ALA A 27 13.83 -0.63 -14.31
CA ALA A 27 15.10 -0.85 -13.64
C ALA A 27 16.29 -0.63 -14.60
N ALA A 28 17.18 0.30 -14.27
CA ALA A 28 18.38 0.54 -15.08
C ALA A 28 19.42 -0.57 -14.82
N PRO A 29 20.13 -1.06 -15.87
CA PRO A 29 21.15 -2.10 -15.70
C PRO A 29 22.33 -1.70 -14.80
N SER A 30 22.56 -0.38 -14.66
CA SER A 30 23.62 0.20 -13.81
C SER A 30 23.26 0.28 -12.32
N GLU A 31 22.01 0.00 -11.96
CA GLU A 31 21.59 0.00 -10.57
C GLU A 31 22.04 -1.27 -9.86
N GLY A 32 22.48 -1.15 -8.60
CA GLY A 32 22.79 -2.30 -7.77
C GLY A 32 21.54 -3.14 -7.47
N ASP A 33 21.70 -4.45 -7.29
CA ASP A 33 20.57 -5.39 -7.13
C ASP A 33 19.60 -5.00 -5.99
N ASN A 34 20.11 -4.37 -4.94
CA ASN A 34 19.27 -3.90 -3.82
C ASN A 34 18.53 -2.57 -4.11
N GLU A 35 18.80 -1.92 -5.21
CA GLU A 35 18.27 -0.60 -5.57
C GLU A 35 17.35 -0.65 -6.79
N ARG A 36 17.45 -1.72 -7.58
CA ARG A 36 16.66 -1.88 -8.80
C ARG A 36 15.18 -2.05 -8.48
N PRO A 37 14.29 -1.34 -9.16
CA PRO A 37 12.85 -1.58 -9.07
C PRO A 37 12.50 -3.01 -9.43
N MET A 38 11.70 -3.64 -8.57
CA MET A 38 11.30 -5.02 -8.74
C MET A 38 9.98 -5.30 -8.01
N ILE A 39 9.35 -6.39 -8.37
CA ILE A 39 8.26 -6.97 -7.59
C ILE A 39 8.68 -8.29 -6.94
N GLU A 40 8.10 -8.56 -5.79
CA GLU A 40 8.18 -9.84 -5.09
C GLU A 40 6.78 -10.41 -4.95
N VAL A 41 6.58 -11.63 -5.45
CA VAL A 41 5.25 -12.24 -5.61
C VAL A 41 4.97 -13.22 -4.50
N TYR A 42 3.85 -13.04 -3.80
CA TYR A 42 3.33 -13.87 -2.72
C TYR A 42 1.95 -14.39 -3.11
N LEU A 43 1.86 -15.63 -3.50
CA LEU A 43 0.60 -16.23 -3.91
C LEU A 43 -0.09 -16.93 -2.74
N PRO A 44 -1.42 -16.84 -2.61
CA PRO A 44 -2.17 -17.63 -1.66
C PRO A 44 -2.15 -19.11 -2.05
N LYS A 45 -2.60 -19.99 -1.15
CA LYS A 45 -2.83 -21.38 -1.50
C LYS A 45 -3.91 -21.46 -2.58
N GLU A 46 -3.75 -22.38 -3.51
CA GLU A 46 -4.65 -22.54 -4.67
C GLU A 46 -6.11 -22.81 -4.26
N ASP A 47 -6.33 -23.56 -3.19
CA ASP A 47 -7.65 -23.94 -2.69
C ASP A 47 -8.48 -22.78 -2.13
N ILE A 48 -7.83 -21.65 -1.78
CA ILE A 48 -8.48 -20.45 -1.27
C ILE A 48 -8.32 -19.24 -2.18
N ALA A 49 -7.53 -19.35 -3.25
CA ALA A 49 -7.25 -18.23 -4.15
C ALA A 49 -8.55 -17.69 -4.77
N ASN A 50 -8.78 -16.36 -4.68
CA ASN A 50 -10.00 -15.71 -5.16
C ASN A 50 -9.78 -14.85 -6.42
N GLY A 51 -8.56 -14.86 -6.96
CA GLY A 51 -8.19 -14.13 -8.17
C GLY A 51 -7.93 -12.64 -7.97
N CYS A 52 -8.06 -12.11 -6.76
CA CYS A 52 -7.69 -10.73 -6.46
C CYS A 52 -6.18 -10.62 -6.19
N ALA A 53 -5.57 -9.52 -6.65
CA ALA A 53 -4.18 -9.19 -6.37
C ALA A 53 -4.03 -7.75 -5.88
N ILE A 54 -3.14 -7.54 -4.92
CA ILE A 54 -2.82 -6.22 -4.38
C ILE A 54 -1.32 -5.95 -4.53
N VAL A 55 -0.99 -4.90 -5.29
CA VAL A 55 0.36 -4.35 -5.32
C VAL A 55 0.57 -3.52 -4.06
N LEU A 56 1.46 -3.98 -3.19
CA LEU A 56 1.81 -3.35 -1.93
C LEU A 56 2.91 -2.31 -2.17
N CYS A 57 2.59 -1.05 -1.94
CA CYS A 57 3.52 0.07 -2.01
C CYS A 57 3.93 0.46 -0.59
N PRO A 58 5.10 0.02 -0.09
CA PRO A 58 5.52 0.26 1.28
C PRO A 58 5.83 1.73 1.56
N GLY A 59 5.67 2.13 2.82
CA GLY A 59 6.09 3.44 3.32
C GLY A 59 7.61 3.56 3.46
N GLY A 60 8.07 4.73 3.90
CA GLY A 60 9.48 5.00 4.15
C GLY A 60 9.95 6.37 3.66
N ALA A 61 9.03 7.35 3.58
CA ALA A 61 9.33 8.75 3.25
C ALA A 61 10.15 8.93 1.96
N MET A 62 9.99 8.07 0.96
CA MET A 62 10.78 8.02 -0.28
C MET A 62 12.29 7.79 -0.07
N ARG A 63 12.73 7.36 1.11
CA ARG A 63 14.15 7.16 1.49
C ARG A 63 14.50 5.71 1.76
N TRP A 64 13.57 4.92 2.24
CA TRP A 64 13.67 3.48 2.49
C TRP A 64 12.32 2.81 2.23
N LEU A 65 12.28 1.51 2.40
CA LEU A 65 11.04 0.74 2.30
C LEU A 65 10.78 0.02 3.64
N SER A 66 9.62 0.23 4.24
CA SER A 66 9.14 -0.50 5.43
C SER A 66 8.73 -1.93 5.04
N TRP A 67 9.68 -2.69 4.48
CA TRP A 67 9.42 -3.94 3.78
C TRP A 67 8.77 -5.00 4.68
N GLU A 68 9.30 -5.18 5.89
CA GLU A 68 8.80 -6.21 6.80
C GLU A 68 7.35 -5.98 7.22
N SER A 69 6.98 -4.75 7.59
CA SER A 69 5.62 -4.44 8.04
C SER A 69 4.63 -4.36 6.88
N ASP A 70 4.99 -3.64 5.81
CA ASP A 70 4.05 -3.21 4.78
C ASP A 70 3.98 -4.21 3.61
N VAL A 71 4.98 -5.10 3.52
CA VAL A 71 5.01 -6.14 2.47
C VAL A 71 4.93 -7.52 3.09
N VAL A 72 5.93 -7.97 3.86
CA VAL A 72 6.00 -9.38 4.29
C VAL A 72 4.82 -9.78 5.18
N LYS A 73 4.58 -9.03 6.25
CA LYS A 73 3.45 -9.30 7.16
C LYS A 73 2.11 -9.10 6.45
N MET A 74 1.99 -8.05 5.63
CA MET A 74 0.76 -7.77 4.89
C MET A 74 0.47 -8.85 3.84
N ALA A 75 1.50 -9.36 3.15
CA ALA A 75 1.36 -10.47 2.22
C ALA A 75 0.85 -11.75 2.91
N SER A 76 1.37 -12.07 4.08
CA SER A 76 0.86 -13.21 4.88
C SER A 76 -0.63 -13.04 5.19
N PHE A 77 -1.03 -11.87 5.68
CA PHE A 77 -2.43 -11.56 5.98
C PHE A 77 -3.33 -11.67 4.73
N LEU A 78 -2.92 -11.11 3.61
CA LEU A 78 -3.68 -11.16 2.36
C LEU A 78 -3.80 -12.59 1.82
N ASN A 79 -2.71 -13.36 1.88
CA ASN A 79 -2.72 -14.75 1.44
C ASN A 79 -3.65 -15.63 2.27
N GLU A 80 -3.80 -15.38 3.58
CA GLU A 80 -4.78 -16.05 4.44
C GLU A 80 -6.23 -15.76 4.01
N HIS A 81 -6.46 -14.65 3.29
CA HIS A 81 -7.75 -14.27 2.73
C HIS A 81 -7.88 -14.60 1.22
N GLY A 82 -6.96 -15.42 0.68
CA GLY A 82 -7.00 -15.85 -0.72
C GLY A 82 -6.60 -14.78 -1.74
N ILE A 83 -5.99 -13.69 -1.30
CA ILE A 83 -5.58 -12.55 -2.12
C ILE A 83 -4.07 -12.66 -2.42
N ALA A 84 -3.68 -12.56 -3.68
CA ALA A 84 -2.27 -12.48 -4.05
C ALA A 84 -1.69 -11.12 -3.63
N ALA A 85 -0.50 -11.12 -3.04
CA ALA A 85 0.20 -9.91 -2.66
C ALA A 85 1.47 -9.75 -3.51
N ILE A 86 1.69 -8.54 -3.99
CA ILE A 86 2.80 -8.20 -4.88
C ILE A 86 3.58 -7.06 -4.22
N GLY A 87 4.66 -7.36 -3.53
CA GLY A 87 5.51 -6.35 -2.91
C GLY A 87 6.25 -5.54 -3.97
N LEU A 88 6.13 -4.24 -3.93
CA LEU A 88 6.77 -3.33 -4.88
C LEU A 88 7.98 -2.64 -4.24
N ARG A 89 9.16 -2.86 -4.81
CA ARG A 89 10.33 -2.00 -4.61
C ARG A 89 10.34 -0.95 -5.69
N TYR A 90 10.14 0.30 -5.33
CA TYR A 90 10.13 1.44 -6.24
C TYR A 90 11.35 2.34 -6.04
N HIS A 91 11.65 3.23 -6.98
CA HIS A 91 12.75 4.18 -6.89
C HIS A 91 12.67 5.06 -5.64
N LEU A 92 13.80 5.21 -4.96
CA LEU A 92 13.94 6.02 -3.74
C LEU A 92 14.83 7.24 -3.97
N ASN A 93 14.64 8.27 -3.16
CA ASN A 93 15.45 9.48 -3.19
C ASN A 93 16.82 9.26 -2.54
N LYS A 94 17.81 8.85 -3.33
CA LYS A 94 19.18 8.56 -2.88
C LYS A 94 19.89 9.77 -2.28
N SER A 95 19.60 10.99 -2.78
CA SER A 95 20.27 12.22 -2.31
C SER A 95 19.92 12.57 -0.87
N GLN A 96 18.82 12.08 -0.34
CA GLN A 96 18.37 12.33 1.02
C GLN A 96 18.76 11.22 2.01
N MET A 97 19.27 10.08 1.54
CA MET A 97 19.68 8.96 2.42
C MET A 97 20.88 9.32 3.31
N SER A 98 21.72 10.27 2.90
CA SER A 98 22.90 10.72 3.64
C SER A 98 22.60 11.86 4.64
N GLN A 99 21.45 12.49 4.56
CA GLN A 99 21.04 13.51 5.51
C GLN A 99 20.25 12.86 6.63
N GLY A 100 20.77 12.92 7.86
CA GLY A 100 20.10 12.36 9.04
C GLY A 100 18.62 12.74 9.07
N MET A 101 17.78 11.78 9.40
CA MET A 101 16.33 11.95 9.41
C MET A 101 15.91 12.99 10.45
N GLN A 102 15.65 14.23 10.01
CA GLN A 102 14.78 15.09 10.77
C GLN A 102 13.35 14.65 10.49
N MET A 103 12.78 13.89 11.43
CA MET A 103 11.33 13.68 11.41
C MET A 103 10.67 15.06 11.44
N PRO A 104 9.69 15.35 10.55
CA PRO A 104 8.88 16.53 10.71
C PRO A 104 8.38 16.56 12.16
N SER A 105 8.49 17.68 12.83
CA SER A 105 7.96 17.82 14.20
C SER A 105 6.52 17.33 14.18
N MET A 106 6.20 16.35 15.04
CA MET A 106 4.82 15.90 15.21
C MET A 106 4.01 17.14 15.57
N VAL A 107 3.06 17.52 14.73
CA VAL A 107 2.18 18.66 15.06
C VAL A 107 1.36 18.27 16.28
N ASP A 108 1.27 19.17 17.25
CA ASP A 108 0.44 18.95 18.42
C ASP A 108 -1.04 18.90 18.02
N VAL A 109 -1.59 17.71 17.98
CA VAL A 109 -2.96 17.43 17.56
C VAL A 109 -4.01 17.87 18.57
N THR A 110 -3.60 18.32 19.75
CA THR A 110 -4.53 18.80 20.78
C THR A 110 -5.01 20.22 20.53
N HIS A 111 -4.36 20.94 19.60
CA HIS A 111 -4.72 22.31 19.23
C HIS A 111 -5.45 22.34 17.88
N PRO A 112 -6.74 22.74 17.85
CA PRO A 112 -7.52 22.81 16.60
C PRO A 112 -6.88 23.70 15.53
N GLU A 113 -6.20 24.76 15.90
CA GLU A 113 -5.45 25.66 15.04
C GLU A 113 -4.25 25.00 14.34
N ALA A 114 -3.80 23.85 14.83
CA ALA A 114 -2.76 23.06 14.21
C ALA A 114 -3.25 22.28 12.98
N PHE A 115 -4.57 22.20 12.76
CA PHE A 115 -5.13 21.56 11.57
C PHE A 115 -5.01 22.51 10.36
N PRO A 116 -4.19 22.18 9.34
CA PRO A 116 -4.04 23.00 8.18
C PRO A 116 -5.32 22.98 7.33
N GLN A 117 -5.43 23.91 6.39
CA GLN A 117 -6.42 23.79 5.35
C GLN A 117 -6.21 22.49 4.58
N ALA A 118 -7.31 21.82 4.23
CA ALA A 118 -7.23 20.56 3.51
C ALA A 118 -6.74 20.78 2.08
N ASP A 119 -5.58 20.19 1.78
CA ASP A 119 -4.97 20.12 0.45
C ASP A 119 -4.59 18.67 0.20
N ALA A 120 -5.01 18.11 -0.94
CA ALA A 120 -4.74 16.70 -1.28
C ALA A 120 -3.24 16.40 -1.42
N ASN A 121 -2.42 17.42 -1.71
CA ASN A 121 -0.96 17.40 -1.70
C ASN A 121 -0.42 18.26 -0.53
N PRO A 122 -0.57 17.83 0.72
CA PRO A 122 -0.36 18.67 1.90
C PRO A 122 1.10 19.10 2.11
N MET A 123 2.04 18.50 1.40
CA MET A 123 3.46 18.86 1.44
C MET A 123 3.88 19.73 0.24
N HIS A 124 2.93 20.11 -0.61
CA HIS A 124 3.14 20.96 -1.78
C HIS A 124 4.25 20.49 -2.72
N HIS A 125 4.37 19.16 -2.92
CA HIS A 125 5.30 18.61 -3.89
C HIS A 125 4.98 19.13 -5.31
N ALA A 126 6.01 19.43 -6.07
CA ALA A 126 5.83 19.86 -7.46
C ALA A 126 5.39 18.70 -8.36
N SER A 127 4.59 18.98 -9.37
CA SER A 127 4.20 18.00 -10.39
C SER A 127 5.38 17.39 -11.15
N GLY A 128 6.51 18.12 -11.20
CA GLY A 128 7.75 17.71 -11.85
C GLY A 128 8.76 16.98 -10.95
N ASP A 129 8.39 16.57 -9.72
CA ASP A 129 9.28 15.80 -8.85
C ASP A 129 9.64 14.46 -9.52
N SER A 130 10.88 14.39 -10.04
CA SER A 130 11.35 13.26 -10.85
C SER A 130 11.35 11.94 -10.11
N ILE A 131 11.61 11.94 -8.79
CA ILE A 131 11.64 10.69 -8.03
C ILE A 131 10.22 10.14 -7.81
N ILE A 132 9.23 11.01 -7.61
CA ILE A 132 7.83 10.59 -7.48
C ILE A 132 7.32 10.06 -8.82
N GLN A 133 7.70 10.72 -9.93
CA GLN A 133 7.36 10.25 -11.28
C GLN A 133 7.98 8.88 -11.59
N LEU A 134 9.26 8.66 -11.24
CA LEU A 134 9.92 7.36 -11.42
C LEU A 134 9.23 6.28 -10.58
N ALA A 135 8.98 6.54 -9.31
CA ALA A 135 8.29 5.59 -8.43
C ALA A 135 6.85 5.27 -8.93
N ALA A 136 6.15 6.26 -9.48
CA ALA A 136 4.84 6.04 -10.12
C ALA A 136 4.95 5.19 -11.39
N GLN A 137 6.01 5.35 -12.19
CA GLN A 137 6.28 4.48 -13.34
C GLN A 137 6.54 3.04 -12.90
N ASP A 138 7.28 2.83 -11.80
CA ASP A 138 7.51 1.49 -11.24
C ASP A 138 6.19 0.84 -10.81
N ALA A 139 5.33 1.59 -10.14
CA ALA A 139 4.03 1.08 -9.71
C ALA A 139 3.14 0.72 -10.91
N LYS A 140 3.12 1.54 -11.96
CA LYS A 140 2.41 1.23 -13.21
C LYS A 140 2.97 -0.01 -13.90
N ALA A 141 4.30 -0.13 -13.98
CA ALA A 141 4.97 -1.30 -14.52
C ALA A 141 4.65 -2.58 -13.72
N ALA A 142 4.50 -2.46 -12.40
CA ALA A 142 4.07 -3.58 -11.56
C ALA A 142 2.65 -4.05 -11.91
N ILE A 143 1.67 -3.16 -12.09
CA ILE A 143 0.32 -3.55 -12.56
C ILE A 143 0.39 -4.25 -13.93
N SER A 144 1.15 -3.68 -14.88
CA SER A 144 1.31 -4.30 -16.20
C SER A 144 1.89 -5.72 -16.10
N MET A 145 2.95 -5.89 -15.32
CA MET A 145 3.59 -7.19 -15.13
C MET A 145 2.66 -8.21 -14.46
N VAL A 146 1.86 -7.80 -13.48
CA VAL A 146 0.86 -8.68 -12.85
C VAL A 146 -0.21 -9.09 -13.89
N ARG A 147 -0.65 -8.18 -14.75
CA ARG A 147 -1.59 -8.50 -15.85
C ARG A 147 -1.01 -9.44 -16.89
N GLU A 148 0.27 -9.30 -17.23
CA GLU A 148 1.00 -10.20 -18.15
C GLU A 148 1.09 -11.63 -17.60
N HIS A 149 1.29 -11.77 -16.28
CA HIS A 149 1.38 -13.06 -15.60
C HIS A 149 0.05 -13.53 -14.99
N ALA A 150 -1.07 -12.85 -15.25
CA ALA A 150 -2.34 -13.10 -14.58
C ALA A 150 -2.81 -14.57 -14.71
N ASP A 151 -2.67 -15.15 -15.89
CA ASP A 151 -3.06 -16.53 -16.15
C ASP A 151 -2.14 -17.54 -15.40
N GLU A 152 -0.82 -17.27 -15.33
CA GLU A 152 0.16 -18.08 -14.58
C GLU A 152 -0.10 -18.03 -13.06
N TRP A 153 -0.50 -16.87 -12.56
CA TRP A 153 -0.69 -16.63 -11.11
C TRP A 153 -2.15 -16.77 -10.66
N HIS A 154 -3.04 -17.18 -11.56
CA HIS A 154 -4.48 -17.31 -11.30
C HIS A 154 -5.13 -16.03 -10.78
N ILE A 155 -4.77 -14.88 -11.38
CA ILE A 155 -5.27 -13.54 -11.03
C ILE A 155 -6.25 -13.07 -12.12
N GLY A 156 -7.37 -12.48 -11.69
CA GLY A 156 -8.28 -11.77 -12.59
C GLY A 156 -7.68 -10.43 -13.03
N LYS A 157 -7.58 -10.18 -14.32
CA LYS A 157 -6.98 -8.95 -14.88
C LYS A 157 -7.71 -7.67 -14.47
N ASP A 158 -8.98 -7.79 -14.09
CA ASP A 158 -9.89 -6.75 -13.58
C ASP A 158 -9.96 -6.69 -12.04
N LYS A 159 -9.11 -7.45 -11.34
CA LYS A 159 -9.08 -7.55 -9.87
C LYS A 159 -7.71 -7.19 -9.29
N ILE A 160 -6.97 -6.30 -9.93
CA ILE A 160 -5.63 -5.89 -9.52
C ILE A 160 -5.68 -4.44 -9.04
N GLY A 161 -5.29 -4.19 -7.79
CA GLY A 161 -5.29 -2.85 -7.21
C GLY A 161 -4.05 -2.55 -6.39
N TYR A 162 -4.03 -1.36 -5.79
CA TYR A 162 -2.98 -0.91 -4.89
C TYR A 162 -3.43 -0.89 -3.43
N LEU A 163 -2.48 -1.18 -2.54
CA LEU A 163 -2.51 -0.76 -1.14
C LEU A 163 -1.18 -0.08 -0.83
N GLY A 164 -1.22 1.22 -0.56
CA GLY A 164 -0.04 2.00 -0.25
C GLY A 164 -0.03 2.49 1.19
N PHE A 165 1.16 2.53 1.80
CA PHE A 165 1.38 3.01 3.16
C PHE A 165 2.23 4.27 3.14
N SER A 166 1.80 5.36 3.81
CA SER A 166 2.57 6.61 3.89
C SER A 166 3.04 7.08 2.49
N ALA A 167 4.33 7.26 2.28
CA ALA A 167 4.89 7.62 0.97
C ALA A 167 4.46 6.65 -0.15
N GLY A 168 4.35 5.34 0.14
CA GLY A 168 3.84 4.36 -0.82
C GLY A 168 2.39 4.60 -1.23
N GLY A 169 1.56 5.15 -0.33
CA GLY A 169 0.22 5.62 -0.67
C GLY A 169 0.26 6.75 -1.71
N GLY A 170 1.16 7.72 -1.52
CA GLY A 170 1.39 8.79 -2.49
C GLY A 170 1.89 8.27 -3.85
N VAL A 171 2.76 7.26 -3.85
CA VAL A 171 3.21 6.59 -5.09
C VAL A 171 2.04 5.90 -5.80
N ALA A 172 1.20 5.16 -5.08
CA ALA A 172 0.02 4.50 -5.63
C ALA A 172 -0.99 5.51 -6.21
N ILE A 173 -1.21 6.65 -5.54
CA ILE A 173 -2.05 7.76 -6.02
C ILE A 173 -1.47 8.34 -7.31
N ALA A 174 -0.17 8.67 -7.33
CA ALA A 174 0.49 9.22 -8.50
C ALA A 174 0.45 8.27 -9.71
N ALA A 175 0.67 6.98 -9.47
CA ALA A 175 0.54 5.94 -10.49
C ALA A 175 -0.90 5.87 -11.03
N THR A 176 -1.91 5.90 -10.17
CA THR A 176 -3.32 5.85 -10.57
C THR A 176 -3.72 7.05 -11.43
N MET A 177 -3.31 8.27 -11.04
CA MET A 177 -3.62 9.49 -11.79
C MET A 177 -2.95 9.56 -13.18
N SER A 178 -1.78 8.91 -13.34
CA SER A 178 -1.00 8.94 -14.58
C SER A 178 -1.07 7.65 -15.41
N ALA A 179 -1.93 6.70 -15.02
CA ALA A 179 -2.07 5.41 -15.67
C ALA A 179 -2.85 5.51 -16.99
N ASP A 180 -2.40 4.79 -18.00
CA ASP A 180 -3.24 4.42 -19.15
C ASP A 180 -4.14 3.22 -18.80
N ASP A 181 -4.99 2.81 -19.73
CA ASP A 181 -5.97 1.73 -19.51
C ASP A 181 -5.31 0.40 -19.09
N MET A 182 -4.12 0.11 -19.62
CA MET A 182 -3.39 -1.11 -19.30
C MET A 182 -2.70 -1.09 -17.95
N GLN A 183 -2.48 0.10 -17.40
CA GLN A 183 -1.76 0.35 -16.14
C GLN A 183 -2.69 0.74 -15.00
N ARG A 184 -3.96 1.08 -15.31
CA ARG A 184 -4.93 1.55 -14.31
C ARG A 184 -5.29 0.44 -13.35
N PRO A 185 -5.19 0.67 -12.04
CA PRO A 185 -5.63 -0.31 -11.05
C PRO A 185 -7.15 -0.42 -11.04
N SER A 186 -7.68 -1.58 -10.67
CA SER A 186 -9.11 -1.81 -10.49
C SER A 186 -9.64 -1.16 -9.21
N PHE A 187 -8.77 -0.92 -8.24
CA PHE A 187 -9.06 -0.20 -7.00
C PHE A 187 -7.78 0.43 -6.42
N LEU A 188 -7.97 1.45 -5.59
CA LEU A 188 -6.91 2.14 -4.88
C LEU A 188 -7.20 2.16 -3.38
N CYS A 189 -6.28 1.66 -2.57
CA CYS A 189 -6.32 1.79 -1.12
C CYS A 189 -5.10 2.56 -0.64
N THR A 190 -5.27 3.51 0.29
CA THR A 190 -4.16 4.21 0.92
C THR A 190 -4.34 4.27 2.43
N ASN A 191 -3.30 3.85 3.16
CA ASN A 191 -3.18 3.98 4.59
C ASN A 191 -2.26 5.15 4.92
N PHE A 192 -2.79 6.20 5.54
CA PHE A 192 -2.08 7.43 5.95
C PHE A 192 -1.08 7.98 4.90
N GLY A 193 -1.35 7.74 3.62
CA GLY A 193 -0.51 8.21 2.50
C GLY A 193 -1.26 9.23 1.65
N PRO A 194 -1.08 10.55 1.88
CA PRO A 194 -1.67 11.59 1.03
C PRO A 194 -0.94 11.66 -0.32
N SER A 195 -1.50 12.41 -1.26
CA SER A 195 -0.80 12.63 -2.52
C SER A 195 0.55 13.31 -2.32
N LEU A 196 1.52 12.89 -3.11
CA LEU A 196 2.85 13.49 -3.22
C LEU A 196 2.99 14.37 -4.49
N MET A 197 1.87 14.71 -5.11
CA MET A 197 1.81 15.59 -6.28
C MET A 197 0.42 16.25 -6.36
N PRO A 198 0.24 17.33 -7.15
CA PRO A 198 -1.07 17.90 -7.40
C PRO A 198 -2.04 16.83 -7.92
N VAL A 199 -3.27 16.85 -7.41
CA VAL A 199 -4.28 15.84 -7.74
C VAL A 199 -5.12 16.28 -8.92
N THR A 200 -5.20 15.43 -9.93
CA THR A 200 -6.15 15.51 -11.04
C THR A 200 -6.77 14.13 -11.21
N VAL A 201 -7.98 13.97 -10.73
CA VAL A 201 -8.68 12.68 -10.73
C VAL A 201 -9.13 12.37 -12.16
N PRO A 202 -8.76 11.21 -12.74
CA PRO A 202 -9.21 10.83 -14.08
C PRO A 202 -10.71 10.50 -14.09
N ASP A 203 -11.37 10.67 -15.24
CA ASP A 203 -12.81 10.44 -15.41
C ASP A 203 -13.24 9.00 -15.07
N ASP A 204 -12.34 8.06 -15.29
CA ASP A 204 -12.50 6.62 -15.02
C ASP A 204 -11.73 6.18 -13.77
N ALA A 205 -11.58 7.06 -12.79
CA ALA A 205 -10.90 6.79 -11.54
C ALA A 205 -11.48 5.55 -10.84
N PRO A 206 -10.62 4.64 -10.36
CA PRO A 206 -11.08 3.45 -9.64
C PRO A 206 -11.69 3.83 -8.28
N PRO A 207 -12.49 2.93 -7.67
CA PRO A 207 -12.94 3.12 -6.30
C PRO A 207 -11.76 3.27 -5.35
N LEU A 208 -11.87 4.22 -4.43
CA LEU A 208 -10.83 4.61 -3.47
C LEU A 208 -11.25 4.27 -2.05
N LEU A 209 -10.39 3.57 -1.31
CA LEU A 209 -10.48 3.40 0.14
C LEU A 209 -9.35 4.15 0.82
N ILE A 210 -9.69 5.04 1.73
CA ILE A 210 -8.73 5.80 2.54
C ILE A 210 -8.87 5.41 4.00
N MET A 211 -7.76 5.09 4.65
CA MET A 211 -7.70 4.82 6.08
C MET A 211 -6.56 5.63 6.70
N THR A 212 -6.85 6.36 7.78
CA THR A 212 -5.85 7.20 8.45
C THR A 212 -6.17 7.38 9.92
N ARG A 213 -5.29 8.05 10.63
CA ARG A 213 -5.46 8.44 12.03
C ARG A 213 -5.65 9.94 12.16
N ALA A 214 -6.40 10.36 13.17
CA ALA A 214 -6.70 11.77 13.41
C ALA A 214 -5.49 12.55 13.91
N ASP A 215 -4.59 11.92 14.66
CA ASP A 215 -3.41 12.54 15.27
C ASP A 215 -2.21 12.71 14.30
N HIS A 216 -2.48 12.72 13.00
CA HIS A 216 -1.52 13.09 11.96
C HIS A 216 -2.14 14.19 11.08
N PRO A 217 -2.27 15.43 11.60
CA PRO A 217 -3.20 16.44 11.07
C PRO A 217 -2.95 16.82 9.62
N ASN A 218 -1.71 17.03 9.17
CA ASN A 218 -1.41 17.31 7.76
C ASN A 218 -1.84 16.16 6.83
N VAL A 219 -1.55 14.93 7.25
CA VAL A 219 -1.92 13.72 6.48
C VAL A 219 -3.43 13.53 6.50
N ALA A 220 -4.07 13.65 7.66
CA ALA A 220 -5.53 13.50 7.76
C ALA A 220 -6.25 14.56 6.93
N ALA A 221 -5.85 15.83 7.01
CA ALA A 221 -6.41 16.91 6.19
C ALA A 221 -6.19 16.67 4.69
N GLY A 222 -4.99 16.24 4.29
CA GLY A 222 -4.69 15.89 2.91
C GLY A 222 -5.54 14.75 2.38
N LEU A 223 -5.81 13.74 3.21
CA LEU A 223 -6.66 12.60 2.82
C LEU A 223 -8.15 12.96 2.78
N VAL A 224 -8.61 13.88 3.63
CA VAL A 224 -9.95 14.46 3.50
C VAL A 224 -10.08 15.21 2.17
N ALA A 225 -9.09 16.00 1.80
CA ALA A 225 -9.10 16.70 0.51
C ALA A 225 -9.04 15.71 -0.67
N LEU A 226 -8.22 14.67 -0.61
CA LEU A 226 -8.17 13.61 -1.63
C LEU A 226 -9.54 12.94 -1.81
N PHE A 227 -10.21 12.58 -0.71
CA PHE A 227 -11.58 12.07 -0.75
C PHE A 227 -12.53 13.04 -1.49
N MET A 228 -12.44 14.33 -1.17
CA MET A 228 -13.29 15.35 -1.81
C MET A 228 -13.00 15.48 -3.30
N GLU A 229 -11.75 15.41 -3.74
CA GLU A 229 -11.39 15.43 -5.17
C GLU A 229 -11.98 14.22 -5.91
N TRP A 230 -11.90 13.00 -5.35
CA TRP A 230 -12.58 11.82 -5.92
C TRP A 230 -14.08 12.01 -6.03
N LYS A 231 -14.71 12.55 -4.96
CA LYS A 231 -16.17 12.81 -4.97
C LYS A 231 -16.58 13.88 -5.98
N LYS A 232 -15.79 14.95 -6.16
CA LYS A 232 -16.03 15.97 -7.19
C LYS A 232 -15.96 15.40 -8.61
N ALA A 233 -15.05 14.46 -8.85
CA ALA A 233 -14.95 13.73 -10.11
C ALA A 233 -16.08 12.70 -10.34
N GLY A 234 -17.01 12.54 -9.40
CA GLY A 234 -18.09 11.55 -9.49
C GLY A 234 -17.67 10.12 -9.16
N ALA A 235 -16.41 9.90 -8.79
CA ALA A 235 -15.86 8.57 -8.49
C ALA A 235 -16.29 8.06 -7.10
N ASN A 236 -16.25 6.74 -6.92
CA ASN A 236 -16.55 6.12 -5.64
C ASN A 236 -15.35 6.29 -4.68
N ALA A 237 -15.59 6.81 -3.49
CA ALA A 237 -14.57 6.94 -2.45
C ALA A 237 -15.17 6.71 -1.07
N GLU A 238 -14.37 6.12 -0.19
CA GLU A 238 -14.68 5.87 1.21
C GLU A 238 -13.50 6.29 2.08
N LEU A 239 -13.77 6.93 3.23
CA LEU A 239 -12.76 7.48 4.13
C LEU A 239 -13.05 7.09 5.56
N HIS A 240 -12.05 6.52 6.24
CA HIS A 240 -12.05 6.19 7.66
C HIS A 240 -10.93 6.92 8.39
N ILE A 241 -11.28 7.69 9.42
CA ILE A 241 -10.34 8.40 10.28
C ILE A 241 -10.48 7.86 11.70
N TYR A 242 -9.44 7.17 12.17
CA TYR A 242 -9.40 6.58 13.51
C TYR A 242 -8.92 7.61 14.53
N GLY A 243 -9.66 7.73 15.64
CA GLY A 243 -9.40 8.75 16.68
C GLY A 243 -8.45 8.32 17.80
N ASP A 244 -8.07 7.04 17.84
CA ASP A 244 -7.36 6.44 18.98
C ASP A 244 -5.86 6.21 18.75
N GLY A 245 -5.24 7.07 18.05
CA GLY A 245 -3.83 7.42 18.16
C GLY A 245 -2.82 6.61 17.38
N LYS A 246 -2.88 5.30 17.27
CA LYS A 246 -1.81 4.55 16.59
C LYS A 246 -2.01 4.33 15.09
N GLY A 247 -3.18 4.62 14.55
CA GLY A 247 -3.47 4.54 13.12
C GLY A 247 -3.17 3.20 12.45
N PRO A 248 -3.56 3.02 11.19
CA PRO A 248 -3.38 1.78 10.44
C PRO A 248 -1.94 1.64 9.89
N TYR A 249 -0.91 1.75 10.73
CA TYR A 249 0.49 1.68 10.31
C TYR A 249 0.95 0.27 9.99
N GLU A 250 0.47 -0.70 10.74
CA GLU A 250 0.81 -2.10 10.61
C GLU A 250 -0.37 -2.98 11.03
N LEU A 251 -0.28 -4.26 10.72
CA LEU A 251 -1.23 -5.24 11.23
C LEU A 251 -1.13 -5.31 12.76
N MET A 252 -2.26 -5.16 13.42
CA MET A 252 -2.35 -5.15 14.88
C MET A 252 -3.13 -6.37 15.38
N PRO A 253 -2.77 -6.89 16.56
CA PRO A 253 -3.59 -7.89 17.23
C PRO A 253 -5.01 -7.34 17.49
N GLN A 254 -6.01 -8.16 17.27
CA GLN A 254 -7.43 -7.82 17.52
C GLN A 254 -7.72 -7.94 19.02
N THR A 255 -7.37 -6.93 19.80
CA THR A 255 -7.55 -6.92 21.26
C THR A 255 -8.88 -6.30 21.69
N GLY A 256 -9.56 -5.58 20.79
CA GLY A 256 -10.79 -4.84 21.06
C GLY A 256 -10.57 -3.57 21.91
N LYS A 257 -9.32 -3.13 22.05
CA LYS A 257 -8.97 -1.94 22.85
C LYS A 257 -9.04 -0.64 22.07
N THR A 258 -8.85 -0.70 20.75
CA THR A 258 -8.85 0.47 19.87
C THR A 258 -9.66 0.20 18.61
N THR A 259 -10.26 1.23 18.04
CA THR A 259 -11.00 1.11 16.78
C THR A 259 -10.05 0.92 15.59
N THR A 260 -8.82 1.40 15.70
CA THR A 260 -7.81 1.26 14.64
C THR A 260 -7.47 -0.21 14.36
N GLU A 261 -7.56 -1.10 15.34
CA GLU A 261 -7.30 -2.54 15.14
C GLU A 261 -8.18 -3.15 14.05
N THR A 262 -9.33 -2.55 13.77
CA THR A 262 -10.31 -3.08 12.80
C THR A 262 -9.96 -2.79 11.33
N TRP A 263 -8.94 -1.98 11.05
CA TRP A 263 -8.67 -1.49 9.70
C TRP A 263 -8.42 -2.59 8.66
N SER A 264 -7.69 -3.64 9.03
CA SER A 264 -7.39 -4.74 8.10
C SER A 264 -8.63 -5.57 7.78
N GLY A 265 -9.50 -5.79 8.78
CA GLY A 265 -10.82 -6.41 8.56
C GLY A 265 -11.73 -5.53 7.70
N LEU A 266 -11.68 -4.21 7.88
CA LEU A 266 -12.41 -3.26 7.04
C LEU A 266 -11.94 -3.34 5.57
N LEU A 267 -10.65 -3.44 5.31
CA LEU A 267 -10.12 -3.64 3.96
C LEU A 267 -10.75 -4.88 3.30
N ILE A 268 -10.77 -6.02 4.01
CA ILE A 268 -11.37 -7.25 3.48
C ILE A 268 -12.87 -7.08 3.22
N GLN A 269 -13.60 -6.47 4.14
CA GLN A 269 -15.04 -6.20 3.98
C GLN A 269 -15.31 -5.27 2.78
N TRP A 270 -14.47 -4.25 2.61
CA TRP A 270 -14.59 -3.31 1.49
C TRP A 270 -14.35 -4.00 0.15
N LEU A 271 -13.30 -4.83 0.04
CA LEU A 271 -13.02 -5.62 -1.17
C LEU A 271 -14.18 -6.55 -1.53
N LYS A 272 -14.81 -7.20 -0.52
CA LYS A 272 -16.04 -7.99 -0.71
C LYS A 272 -17.19 -7.14 -1.21
N ALA A 273 -17.47 -6.03 -0.56
CA ALA A 273 -18.58 -5.13 -0.92
C ALA A 273 -18.42 -4.56 -2.34
N LYS A 274 -17.19 -4.42 -2.84
CA LYS A 274 -16.90 -3.99 -4.21
C LYS A 274 -16.84 -5.15 -5.22
N GLY A 275 -16.97 -6.40 -4.79
CA GLY A 275 -16.97 -7.58 -5.66
C GLY A 275 -15.59 -8.03 -6.16
N PHE A 276 -14.50 -7.53 -5.54
CA PHE A 276 -13.15 -7.98 -5.89
C PHE A 276 -12.83 -9.36 -5.31
N ILE A 277 -13.42 -9.69 -4.17
CA ILE A 277 -13.33 -11.01 -3.53
C ILE A 277 -14.72 -11.51 -3.12
N ASN A 278 -14.85 -12.81 -2.85
CA ASN A 278 -16.10 -13.48 -2.43
C ASN A 278 -16.34 -13.34 -0.92
#